data_1b8cf79fd1452623765ba651807cd186
#
_entry.id   1b8cf79fd1452623765ba651807cd186
#
_cell.length_a   1.000
_cell.length_b   1.000
_cell.length_c   1.000
_cell.angle_alpha   90.00
_cell.angle_beta   90.00
_cell.angle_gamma   90.00
#
_symmetry.space_group_name_H-M   'P 1'
#
loop_
_entity.id
_entity.type
_entity.pdbx_description
1 polymer ?
#
loop_
_entity_poly.entity_id
_entity_poly.type
_entity_poly.pdbx_seq_one_letter_code
_entity_poly.pdbx_strand_id
1 'polypeptide(L)'
;MLDKLETELKIRGFSEKTVGAYLYHNRNFLTFIKKEPNSVDENDAKRYMAYLMAERKLKPKSVNLMLSSLKFFYKEIIQNQAFNAVKAPKVEKKIPTVLTKDEIVRMLEATSNPKHKLLIEFMYSAGLRVSECVSMKLDDLDMAEKMGKIRHGKGNKERYIILSNNLITHLNEYIPGKKDSSAYIFSVNNRPITIRQAQKVVKEAAKKAGIRKRVFCHALRSSFATHLLEDLSLIHI
;
A
#
# COMPACT_ATOMS: atom_id res chain seq x y z
N MET A 1 4.20 16.17 25.29
CA MET A 1 4.69 16.58 23.96
C MET A 1 4.26 15.63 22.84
N LEU A 2 4.40 14.31 22.98
CA LEU A 2 3.92 13.37 21.97
C LEU A 2 2.39 13.42 21.80
N ASP A 3 1.64 13.73 22.85
CA ASP A 3 0.19 13.93 22.77
C ASP A 3 -0.18 15.12 21.85
N LYS A 4 0.62 16.21 21.91
CA LYS A 4 0.45 17.34 20.98
C LYS A 4 0.73 16.92 19.53
N LEU A 5 1.76 16.09 19.30
CA LEU A 5 2.04 15.52 17.99
C LEU A 5 0.87 14.67 17.48
N GLU A 6 0.34 13.80 18.34
CA GLU A 6 -0.80 12.95 18.00
C GLU A 6 -2.02 13.79 17.59
N THR A 7 -2.35 14.80 18.41
CA THR A 7 -3.46 15.70 18.14
C THR A 7 -3.28 16.43 16.82
N GLU A 8 -2.10 17.00 16.57
CA GLU A 8 -1.82 17.73 15.33
C GLU A 8 -1.91 16.85 14.09
N LEU A 9 -1.38 15.63 14.16
CA LEU A 9 -1.49 14.67 13.06
C LEU A 9 -2.95 14.27 12.79
N LYS A 10 -3.77 14.08 13.83
CA LYS A 10 -5.19 13.76 13.70
C LYS A 10 -5.98 14.92 13.08
N ILE A 11 -5.75 16.15 13.55
CA ILE A 11 -6.39 17.37 12.99
C ILE A 11 -6.07 17.52 11.50
N ARG A 12 -4.83 17.21 11.08
CA ARG A 12 -4.43 17.26 9.65
C ARG A 12 -4.89 16.04 8.86
N GLY A 13 -5.69 15.14 9.41
CA GLY A 13 -6.26 13.99 8.71
C GLY A 13 -5.27 12.90 8.34
N PHE A 14 -4.15 12.78 9.07
CA PHE A 14 -3.23 11.66 8.86
C PHE A 14 -3.88 10.33 9.27
N SER A 15 -3.60 9.26 8.50
CA SER A 15 -4.11 7.94 8.85
C SER A 15 -3.56 7.46 10.19
N GLU A 16 -4.33 6.68 10.95
CA GLU A 16 -3.89 6.09 12.23
C GLU A 16 -2.55 5.37 12.13
N LYS A 17 -2.32 4.67 11.01
CA LYS A 17 -1.05 4.01 10.74
C LYS A 17 0.12 5.02 10.64
N THR A 18 -0.11 6.17 10.03
CA THR A 18 0.90 7.24 9.93
C THR A 18 1.12 7.88 11.28
N VAL A 19 0.04 8.15 12.04
CA VAL A 19 0.11 8.68 13.41
C VAL A 19 0.95 7.75 14.29
N GLY A 20 0.62 6.46 14.32
CA GLY A 20 1.37 5.47 15.09
C GLY A 20 2.85 5.39 14.69
N ALA A 21 3.17 5.44 13.40
CA ALA A 21 4.54 5.44 12.93
C ALA A 21 5.30 6.70 13.37
N TYR A 22 4.68 7.87 13.29
CA TYR A 22 5.30 9.13 13.70
C TYR A 22 5.56 9.17 15.20
N LEU A 23 4.59 8.75 16.01
CA LEU A 23 4.76 8.64 17.47
C LEU A 23 5.90 7.67 17.82
N TYR A 24 5.94 6.51 17.18
CA TYR A 24 7.00 5.52 17.39
C TYR A 24 8.39 6.06 17.05
N HIS A 25 8.53 6.73 15.91
CA HIS A 25 9.83 7.27 15.49
C HIS A 25 10.32 8.39 16.40
N ASN A 26 9.43 9.29 16.80
CA ASN A 26 9.79 10.38 17.72
C ASN A 26 10.13 9.84 19.11
N ARG A 27 9.38 8.87 19.64
CA ARG A 27 9.70 8.21 20.92
C ARG A 27 11.08 7.58 20.89
N ASN A 28 11.42 6.84 19.82
CA ASN A 28 12.74 6.22 19.69
C ASN A 28 13.87 7.26 19.65
N PHE A 29 13.67 8.38 18.97
CA PHE A 29 14.64 9.46 18.95
C PHE A 29 14.84 10.07 20.33
N LEU A 30 13.77 10.41 21.03
CA LEU A 30 13.84 11.00 22.39
C LEU A 30 14.52 10.04 23.38
N THR A 31 14.25 8.74 23.25
CA THR A 31 14.94 7.73 24.06
C THR A 31 16.45 7.64 23.76
N PHE A 32 16.83 7.82 22.48
CA PHE A 32 18.23 7.80 22.06
C PHE A 32 18.99 9.03 22.56
N ILE A 33 18.41 10.22 22.37
CA ILE A 33 19.13 11.47 22.62
C ILE A 33 19.26 11.82 24.10
N LYS A 34 18.26 11.42 24.92
CA LYS A 34 18.21 11.68 26.36
C LYS A 34 18.41 13.15 26.71
N LYS A 35 17.94 14.06 25.86
CA LYS A 35 17.93 15.50 26.06
C LYS A 35 16.50 16.03 26.03
N GLU A 36 16.30 17.20 26.64
CA GLU A 36 15.04 17.92 26.45
C GLU A 36 14.85 18.25 24.97
N PRO A 37 13.64 18.05 24.41
CA PRO A 37 13.40 18.27 22.98
C PRO A 37 13.78 19.66 22.47
N ASN A 38 13.61 20.69 23.29
CA ASN A 38 13.96 22.08 22.92
C ASN A 38 15.47 22.32 22.82
N SER A 39 16.29 21.51 23.49
CA SER A 39 17.76 21.63 23.49
C SER A 39 18.46 20.81 22.41
N VAL A 40 17.69 20.11 21.58
CA VAL A 40 18.23 19.32 20.47
C VAL A 40 18.72 20.25 19.35
N ASP A 41 19.92 19.99 18.89
CA ASP A 41 20.58 20.71 17.80
C ASP A 41 20.76 19.87 16.51
N GLU A 42 21.35 20.50 15.49
CA GLU A 42 21.60 19.82 14.21
C GLU A 42 22.62 18.65 14.35
N ASN A 43 23.59 18.75 15.26
CA ASN A 43 24.57 17.68 15.49
C ASN A 43 23.92 16.45 16.11
N ASP A 44 23.00 16.67 17.04
CA ASP A 44 22.19 15.59 17.63
C ASP A 44 21.36 14.85 16.55
N ALA A 45 20.75 15.63 15.65
CA ALA A 45 19.98 15.07 14.54
C ALA A 45 20.87 14.27 13.58
N LYS A 46 22.04 14.79 13.20
CA LYS A 46 23.01 14.08 12.35
C LYS A 46 23.54 12.83 13.01
N ARG A 47 23.87 12.89 14.32
CA ARG A 47 24.32 11.73 15.10
C ARG A 47 23.28 10.61 15.10
N TYR A 48 22.01 10.93 15.28
CA TYR A 48 20.96 9.94 15.22
C TYR A 48 20.81 9.32 13.83
N MET A 49 20.87 10.11 12.75
CA MET A 49 20.83 9.57 11.39
C MET A 49 22.01 8.64 11.11
N ALA A 50 23.23 9.00 11.56
CA ALA A 50 24.41 8.15 11.45
C ALA A 50 24.22 6.83 12.22
N TYR A 51 23.72 6.88 13.44
CA TYR A 51 23.36 5.69 14.25
C TYR A 51 22.38 4.77 13.52
N LEU A 52 21.31 5.32 12.94
CA LEU A 52 20.31 4.51 12.22
C LEU A 52 20.90 3.79 11.01
N MET A 53 21.85 4.44 10.31
CA MET A 53 22.47 3.88 9.11
C MET A 53 23.66 2.97 9.42
N ALA A 54 24.57 3.38 10.28
CA ALA A 54 25.81 2.65 10.55
C ALA A 54 25.63 1.52 11.55
N GLU A 55 24.96 1.77 12.68
CA GLU A 55 24.80 0.79 13.75
C GLU A 55 23.55 -0.07 13.58
N ARG A 56 22.37 0.57 13.32
CA ARG A 56 21.11 -0.15 13.12
C ARG A 56 20.98 -0.72 11.71
N LYS A 57 21.86 -0.37 10.78
CA LYS A 57 21.90 -0.84 9.37
C LYS A 57 20.53 -0.75 8.67
N LEU A 58 19.77 0.31 8.95
CA LEU A 58 18.46 0.50 8.37
C LEU A 58 18.56 0.93 6.91
N LYS A 59 17.60 0.49 6.10
CA LYS A 59 17.53 0.87 4.68
C LYS A 59 17.26 2.36 4.53
N PRO A 60 17.85 3.05 3.55
CA PRO A 60 17.65 4.49 3.30
C PRO A 60 16.17 4.91 3.27
N LYS A 61 15.31 4.11 2.68
CA LYS A 61 13.85 4.40 2.64
C LYS A 61 13.21 4.45 4.03
N SER A 62 13.65 3.59 4.96
CA SER A 62 13.15 3.59 6.34
C SER A 62 13.69 4.80 7.12
N VAL A 63 14.95 5.14 6.91
CA VAL A 63 15.56 6.33 7.53
C VAL A 63 14.88 7.61 7.03
N ASN A 64 14.52 7.69 5.75
CA ASN A 64 13.78 8.83 5.19
C ASN A 64 12.40 9.00 5.83
N LEU A 65 11.70 7.91 6.12
CA LEU A 65 10.40 7.97 6.84
C LEU A 65 10.60 8.49 8.27
N MET A 66 11.63 8.01 8.96
CA MET A 66 11.99 8.50 10.31
C MET A 66 12.35 9.97 10.29
N LEU A 67 13.20 10.39 9.35
CA LEU A 67 13.58 11.80 9.19
C LEU A 67 12.37 12.69 8.91
N SER A 68 11.44 12.25 8.05
CA SER A 68 10.19 12.99 7.78
C SER A 68 9.34 13.16 9.03
N SER A 69 9.24 12.11 9.86
CA SER A 69 8.52 12.14 11.13
C SER A 69 9.16 13.12 12.13
N LEU A 70 10.50 13.10 12.24
CA LEU A 70 11.25 13.99 13.13
C LEU A 70 11.18 15.45 12.64
N LYS A 71 11.34 15.70 11.34
CA LYS A 71 11.16 17.04 10.75
C LYS A 71 9.79 17.62 11.06
N PHE A 72 8.74 16.80 10.93
CA PHE A 72 7.39 17.24 11.27
C PHE A 72 7.28 17.62 12.75
N PHE A 73 7.73 16.77 13.66
CA PHE A 73 7.66 17.01 15.10
C PHE A 73 8.44 18.26 15.52
N TYR A 74 9.68 18.37 15.07
CA TYR A 74 10.53 19.49 15.44
C TYR A 74 10.05 20.81 14.83
N LYS A 75 9.57 20.79 13.60
CA LYS A 75 9.06 22.00 12.94
C LYS A 75 7.72 22.45 13.53
N GLU A 76 6.74 21.53 13.65
CA GLU A 76 5.35 21.89 13.92
C GLU A 76 5.03 21.93 15.44
N ILE A 77 5.71 21.11 16.24
CA ILE A 77 5.39 20.98 17.69
C ILE A 77 6.44 21.67 18.56
N ILE A 78 7.72 21.45 18.27
CA ILE A 78 8.83 22.03 19.08
C ILE A 78 9.19 23.43 18.60
N GLN A 79 8.90 23.76 17.33
CA GLN A 79 9.29 25.02 16.66
C GLN A 79 10.81 25.21 16.64
N ASN A 80 11.56 24.11 16.45
CA ASN A 80 13.00 24.06 16.43
C ASN A 80 13.49 23.57 15.03
N GLN A 81 14.59 24.11 14.56
CA GLN A 81 15.11 23.87 13.22
C GLN A 81 16.18 22.77 13.14
N ALA A 82 16.45 22.03 14.22
CA ALA A 82 17.50 21.02 14.32
C ALA A 82 17.54 20.00 13.16
N PHE A 83 16.40 19.70 12.58
CA PHE A 83 16.30 18.72 11.47
C PHE A 83 16.23 19.37 10.07
N ASN A 84 16.15 20.70 9.95
CA ASN A 84 15.94 21.36 8.65
C ASN A 84 17.08 21.09 7.66
N ALA A 85 18.32 21.26 8.11
CA ALA A 85 19.52 21.07 7.29
C ALA A 85 19.88 19.59 7.06
N VAL A 86 19.25 18.65 7.80
CA VAL A 86 19.55 17.22 7.66
C VAL A 86 19.04 16.70 6.34
N LYS A 87 19.99 16.27 5.48
CA LYS A 87 19.67 15.70 4.16
C LYS A 87 19.20 14.26 4.29
N ALA A 88 18.19 13.92 3.52
CA ALA A 88 17.70 12.56 3.42
C ALA A 88 18.74 11.67 2.70
N PRO A 89 18.97 10.41 3.18
CA PRO A 89 19.83 9.48 2.45
C PRO A 89 19.28 9.21 1.05
N LYS A 90 20.19 9.05 0.08
CA LYS A 90 19.81 8.69 -1.29
C LYS A 90 19.13 7.32 -1.31
N VAL A 91 18.01 7.24 -1.99
CA VAL A 91 17.27 5.99 -2.21
C VAL A 91 17.45 5.60 -3.67
N GLU A 92 17.94 4.39 -3.90
CA GLU A 92 17.96 3.82 -5.26
C GLU A 92 16.54 3.70 -5.80
N LYS A 93 16.32 4.23 -6.99
CA LYS A 93 15.06 4.03 -7.73
C LYS A 93 15.07 2.61 -8.30
N LYS A 94 14.26 1.73 -7.71
CA LYS A 94 14.07 0.39 -8.28
C LYS A 94 12.95 0.43 -9.31
N ILE A 95 13.21 -0.17 -10.47
CA ILE A 95 12.18 -0.37 -11.49
C ILE A 95 11.09 -1.27 -10.88
N PRO A 96 9.81 -0.90 -10.98
CA PRO A 96 8.72 -1.74 -10.50
C PRO A 96 8.75 -3.12 -11.16
N THR A 97 8.41 -4.15 -10.40
CA THR A 97 8.22 -5.49 -10.98
C THR A 97 6.96 -5.46 -11.83
N VAL A 98 7.10 -5.74 -13.12
CA VAL A 98 6.02 -5.92 -14.08
C VAL A 98 5.99 -7.39 -14.48
N LEU A 99 4.80 -7.99 -14.43
CA LEU A 99 4.52 -9.34 -14.92
C LEU A 99 4.08 -9.26 -16.36
N THR A 100 4.44 -10.23 -17.18
CA THR A 100 3.88 -10.37 -18.54
C THR A 100 2.42 -10.83 -18.49
N LYS A 101 1.68 -10.65 -19.59
CA LYS A 101 0.31 -11.19 -19.73
C LYS A 101 0.28 -12.70 -19.48
N ASP A 102 1.25 -13.44 -20.02
CA ASP A 102 1.38 -14.91 -19.81
C ASP A 102 1.67 -15.28 -18.36
N GLU A 103 2.49 -14.49 -17.63
CA GLU A 103 2.73 -14.71 -16.20
C GLU A 103 1.45 -14.53 -15.39
N ILE A 104 0.60 -13.56 -15.74
CA ILE A 104 -0.71 -13.35 -15.11
C ILE A 104 -1.63 -14.54 -15.38
N VAL A 105 -1.73 -15.00 -16.63
CA VAL A 105 -2.54 -16.17 -17.01
C VAL A 105 -2.10 -17.40 -16.22
N ARG A 106 -0.81 -17.70 -16.19
CA ARG A 106 -0.28 -18.84 -15.40
C ARG A 106 -0.60 -18.72 -13.90
N MET A 107 -0.58 -17.51 -13.33
CA MET A 107 -0.99 -17.32 -11.92
C MET A 107 -2.46 -17.67 -11.70
N LEU A 108 -3.34 -17.27 -12.62
CA LEU A 108 -4.77 -17.55 -12.54
C LEU A 108 -5.04 -19.05 -12.70
N GLU A 109 -4.37 -19.72 -13.63
CA GLU A 109 -4.49 -21.17 -13.89
C GLU A 109 -3.96 -22.00 -12.71
N ALA A 110 -2.82 -21.61 -12.12
CA ALA A 110 -2.24 -22.27 -10.96
C ALA A 110 -3.05 -22.07 -9.65
N THR A 111 -4.11 -21.25 -9.70
CA THR A 111 -4.94 -20.94 -8.53
C THR A 111 -6.26 -21.69 -8.60
N SER A 112 -6.38 -22.81 -7.90
CA SER A 112 -7.58 -23.66 -7.87
C SER A 112 -8.76 -23.10 -7.08
N ASN A 113 -8.51 -22.24 -6.07
CA ASN A 113 -9.59 -21.65 -5.26
C ASN A 113 -10.25 -20.48 -6.02
N PRO A 114 -11.58 -20.55 -6.32
CA PRO A 114 -12.26 -19.53 -7.13
C PRO A 114 -12.17 -18.13 -6.53
N LYS A 115 -12.31 -17.99 -5.21
CA LYS A 115 -12.17 -16.70 -4.51
C LYS A 115 -10.77 -16.11 -4.67
N HIS A 116 -9.73 -16.93 -4.56
CA HIS A 116 -8.35 -16.48 -4.70
C HIS A 116 -8.01 -16.11 -6.16
N LYS A 117 -8.53 -16.88 -7.12
CA LYS A 117 -8.39 -16.61 -8.55
C LYS A 117 -9.03 -15.26 -8.88
N LEU A 118 -10.29 -15.07 -8.49
CA LEU A 118 -11.03 -13.81 -8.70
C LEU A 118 -10.35 -12.61 -8.01
N LEU A 119 -9.79 -12.79 -6.80
CA LEU A 119 -9.04 -11.76 -6.10
C LEU A 119 -7.84 -11.27 -6.91
N ILE A 120 -7.05 -12.18 -7.50
CA ILE A 120 -5.89 -11.86 -8.33
C ILE A 120 -6.34 -11.15 -9.60
N GLU A 121 -7.34 -11.70 -10.28
CA GLU A 121 -7.92 -11.13 -11.48
C GLU A 121 -8.45 -9.72 -11.23
N PHE A 122 -9.20 -9.50 -10.17
CA PHE A 122 -9.77 -8.20 -9.86
C PHE A 122 -8.68 -7.15 -9.57
N MET A 123 -7.64 -7.52 -8.80
CA MET A 123 -6.52 -6.60 -8.58
C MET A 123 -5.77 -6.24 -9.86
N TYR A 124 -5.64 -7.18 -10.80
CA TYR A 124 -4.98 -6.94 -12.07
C TYR A 124 -5.87 -6.16 -13.03
N SER A 125 -7.06 -6.66 -13.37
CA SER A 125 -7.92 -6.11 -14.43
C SER A 125 -8.46 -4.71 -14.13
N ALA A 126 -8.68 -4.37 -12.86
CA ALA A 126 -9.12 -3.05 -12.43
C ALA A 126 -8.00 -2.19 -11.81
N GLY A 127 -6.77 -2.68 -11.80
CA GLY A 127 -5.62 -1.96 -11.27
C GLY A 127 -5.73 -1.54 -9.81
N LEU A 128 -6.34 -2.36 -8.96
CA LEU A 128 -6.66 -2.02 -7.57
C LEU A 128 -5.44 -2.07 -6.64
N ARG A 129 -5.46 -1.20 -5.61
CA ARG A 129 -4.61 -1.44 -4.43
C ARG A 129 -5.19 -2.59 -3.62
N VAL A 130 -4.34 -3.36 -2.95
CA VAL A 130 -4.80 -4.48 -2.11
C VAL A 130 -5.83 -4.05 -1.06
N SER A 131 -5.67 -2.89 -0.44
CA SER A 131 -6.64 -2.37 0.52
C SER A 131 -7.99 -2.06 -0.11
N GLU A 132 -8.00 -1.52 -1.33
CA GLU A 132 -9.22 -1.23 -2.09
C GLU A 132 -9.94 -2.52 -2.46
N CYS A 133 -9.20 -3.51 -2.96
CA CYS A 133 -9.76 -4.80 -3.36
C CYS A 133 -10.40 -5.55 -2.18
N VAL A 134 -9.73 -5.64 -1.02
CA VAL A 134 -10.28 -6.38 0.14
C VAL A 134 -11.46 -5.67 0.80
N SER A 135 -11.56 -4.35 0.67
CA SER A 135 -12.67 -3.55 1.22
C SER A 135 -13.83 -3.33 0.25
N MET A 136 -13.74 -3.85 -0.97
CA MET A 136 -14.80 -3.70 -1.98
C MET A 136 -16.06 -4.44 -1.57
N LYS A 137 -17.19 -3.75 -1.66
CA LYS A 137 -18.51 -4.31 -1.38
C LYS A 137 -19.24 -4.63 -2.69
N LEU A 138 -20.25 -5.48 -2.59
CA LEU A 138 -21.12 -5.81 -3.72
C LEU A 138 -21.84 -4.57 -4.26
N ASP A 139 -22.34 -3.71 -3.36
CA ASP A 139 -23.02 -2.45 -3.70
C ASP A 139 -22.11 -1.38 -4.31
N ASP A 140 -20.80 -1.63 -4.33
CA ASP A 140 -19.85 -0.75 -5.01
C ASP A 140 -19.70 -1.09 -6.50
N LEU A 141 -20.33 -2.17 -6.97
CA LEU A 141 -20.25 -2.65 -8.35
C LEU A 141 -21.55 -2.39 -9.11
N ASP A 142 -21.44 -1.79 -10.26
CA ASP A 142 -22.49 -1.70 -11.27
C ASP A 142 -22.07 -2.57 -12.46
N MET A 143 -22.66 -3.78 -12.53
CA MET A 143 -22.32 -4.76 -13.57
C MET A 143 -22.92 -4.36 -14.93
N ALA A 144 -24.03 -3.62 -14.95
CA ALA A 144 -24.68 -3.16 -16.18
C ALA A 144 -23.86 -2.05 -16.84
N GLU A 145 -23.46 -1.07 -16.05
CA GLU A 145 -22.59 0.03 -16.52
C GLU A 145 -21.10 -0.36 -16.59
N LYS A 146 -20.75 -1.60 -16.20
CA LYS A 146 -19.38 -2.11 -16.17
C LYS A 146 -18.43 -1.25 -15.34
N MET A 147 -18.91 -0.72 -14.24
CA MET A 147 -18.18 0.16 -13.36
C MET A 147 -18.16 -0.32 -11.92
N GLY A 148 -17.11 0.08 -11.20
CA GLY A 148 -17.03 -0.08 -9.75
C GLY A 148 -16.59 1.22 -9.09
N LYS A 149 -17.08 1.49 -7.87
CA LYS A 149 -16.78 2.69 -7.11
C LYS A 149 -15.79 2.38 -5.97
N ILE A 150 -14.66 3.05 -5.95
CA ILE A 150 -13.71 3.02 -4.83
C ILE A 150 -14.07 4.17 -3.88
N ARG A 151 -14.59 3.87 -2.69
CA ARG A 151 -15.02 4.88 -1.71
C ARG A 151 -13.88 5.46 -0.87
N HIS A 152 -12.90 4.65 -0.50
CA HIS A 152 -11.82 5.05 0.42
C HIS A 152 -10.44 4.84 -0.22
N GLY A 153 -10.15 5.57 -1.29
CA GLY A 153 -8.84 5.58 -1.91
C GLY A 153 -7.78 6.29 -1.04
N LYS A 154 -6.51 6.25 -1.47
CA LYS A 154 -5.43 6.98 -0.78
C LYS A 154 -5.77 8.48 -0.70
N GLY A 155 -5.79 9.03 0.52
CA GLY A 155 -6.21 10.41 0.79
C GLY A 155 -7.73 10.59 0.81
N ASN A 156 -8.47 9.53 1.07
CA ASN A 156 -9.96 9.52 1.13
C ASN A 156 -10.63 9.99 -0.18
N LYS A 157 -9.94 9.81 -1.33
CA LYS A 157 -10.48 10.18 -2.64
C LYS A 157 -11.28 9.04 -3.23
N GLU A 158 -12.48 9.34 -3.70
CA GLU A 158 -13.31 8.42 -4.47
C GLU A 158 -12.86 8.39 -5.93
N ARG A 159 -13.01 7.25 -6.58
CA ARG A 159 -12.85 7.11 -8.03
C ARG A 159 -13.62 5.93 -8.56
N TYR A 160 -13.93 5.97 -9.83
CA TYR A 160 -14.47 4.82 -10.55
C TYR A 160 -13.36 3.95 -11.14
N ILE A 161 -13.68 2.69 -11.35
CA ILE A 161 -12.89 1.70 -12.07
C ILE A 161 -13.77 1.06 -13.14
N ILE A 162 -13.14 0.62 -14.22
CA ILE A 162 -13.82 -0.13 -15.29
C ILE A 162 -13.71 -1.62 -14.98
N LEU A 163 -14.80 -2.34 -15.15
CA LEU A 163 -14.88 -3.80 -15.03
C LEU A 163 -14.84 -4.40 -16.43
N SER A 164 -13.86 -5.26 -16.71
CA SER A 164 -13.82 -5.98 -17.98
C SER A 164 -14.96 -7.01 -18.06
N ASN A 165 -15.37 -7.38 -19.27
CA ASN A 165 -16.42 -8.38 -19.48
C ASN A 165 -16.06 -9.72 -18.80
N ASN A 166 -14.81 -10.17 -18.91
CA ASN A 166 -14.37 -11.41 -18.28
C ASN A 166 -14.48 -11.34 -16.74
N LEU A 167 -14.07 -10.20 -16.14
CA LEU A 167 -14.20 -10.00 -14.70
C LEU A 167 -15.67 -10.04 -14.27
N ILE A 168 -16.58 -9.41 -15.02
CA ILE A 168 -18.02 -9.43 -14.75
C ILE A 168 -18.56 -10.86 -14.81
N THR A 169 -18.20 -11.64 -15.82
CA THR A 169 -18.58 -13.04 -15.93
C THR A 169 -18.16 -13.84 -14.70
N HIS A 170 -16.90 -13.74 -14.30
CA HIS A 170 -16.39 -14.47 -13.13
C HIS A 170 -16.97 -13.96 -11.79
N LEU A 171 -17.32 -12.67 -11.70
CA LEU A 171 -18.05 -12.13 -10.54
C LEU A 171 -19.45 -12.73 -10.46
N ASN A 172 -20.18 -12.79 -11.57
CA ASN A 172 -21.53 -13.37 -11.66
C ASN A 172 -21.54 -14.87 -11.33
N GLU A 173 -20.48 -15.58 -11.66
CA GLU A 173 -20.32 -17.01 -11.28
C GLU A 173 -19.99 -17.16 -9.78
N TYR A 174 -19.15 -16.27 -9.24
CA TYR A 174 -18.67 -16.39 -7.87
C TYR A 174 -19.68 -15.92 -6.82
N ILE A 175 -20.39 -14.80 -7.07
CA ILE A 175 -21.26 -14.15 -6.07
C ILE A 175 -22.39 -15.07 -5.57
N PRO A 176 -23.14 -15.80 -6.44
CA PRO A 176 -24.20 -16.69 -5.99
C PRO A 176 -23.71 -17.86 -5.12
N GLY A 177 -22.48 -18.33 -5.36
CA GLY A 177 -21.85 -19.41 -4.60
C GLY A 177 -21.14 -18.97 -3.32
N LYS A 178 -21.24 -17.70 -2.96
CA LYS A 178 -20.57 -17.13 -1.79
C LYS A 178 -21.19 -17.71 -0.51
N LYS A 179 -20.35 -18.27 0.36
CA LYS A 179 -20.79 -19.03 1.55
C LYS A 179 -21.26 -18.18 2.73
N ASP A 180 -21.08 -16.88 2.69
CA ASP A 180 -21.45 -15.96 3.77
C ASP A 180 -22.29 -14.78 3.25
N SER A 181 -23.05 -14.15 4.14
CA SER A 181 -23.93 -13.00 3.85
C SER A 181 -23.21 -11.65 3.90
N SER A 182 -21.89 -11.64 3.92
CA SER A 182 -21.10 -10.41 3.98
C SER A 182 -21.33 -9.54 2.75
N ALA A 183 -21.47 -8.24 2.96
CA ALA A 183 -21.50 -7.26 1.87
C ALA A 183 -20.19 -7.16 1.09
N TYR A 184 -19.06 -7.63 1.66
CA TYR A 184 -17.77 -7.62 0.98
C TYR A 184 -17.66 -8.74 -0.06
N ILE A 185 -17.07 -8.43 -1.22
CA ILE A 185 -16.84 -9.43 -2.28
C ILE A 185 -15.96 -10.56 -1.74
N PHE A 186 -14.85 -10.20 -1.10
CA PHE A 186 -13.88 -11.15 -0.56
C PHE A 186 -13.99 -11.22 0.97
N SER A 187 -14.71 -12.20 1.48
CA SER A 187 -14.97 -12.36 2.91
C SER A 187 -14.65 -13.76 3.42
N VAL A 188 -14.48 -13.87 4.73
CA VAL A 188 -14.38 -15.11 5.51
C VAL A 188 -15.10 -14.86 6.84
N ASN A 189 -16.06 -15.72 7.18
CA ASN A 189 -16.85 -15.60 8.40
C ASN A 189 -17.49 -14.20 8.56
N ASN A 190 -18.15 -13.72 7.51
CA ASN A 190 -18.81 -12.41 7.43
C ASN A 190 -17.90 -11.18 7.61
N ARG A 191 -16.59 -11.35 7.55
CA ARG A 191 -15.61 -10.25 7.62
C ARG A 191 -14.79 -10.18 6.34
N PRO A 192 -14.37 -8.99 5.91
CA PRO A 192 -13.48 -8.88 4.75
C PRO A 192 -12.18 -9.63 5.04
N ILE A 193 -11.58 -10.23 4.00
CA ILE A 193 -10.25 -10.80 4.13
C ILE A 193 -9.24 -9.70 4.46
N THR A 194 -8.25 -10.04 5.25
CA THR A 194 -7.20 -9.08 5.62
C THR A 194 -6.24 -8.83 4.45
N ILE A 195 -5.63 -7.65 4.42
CA ILE A 195 -4.56 -7.32 3.46
C ILE A 195 -3.46 -8.40 3.48
N ARG A 196 -3.12 -8.93 4.67
CA ARG A 196 -2.09 -9.96 4.82
C ARG A 196 -2.50 -11.28 4.17
N GLN A 197 -3.77 -11.68 4.27
CA GLN A 197 -4.30 -12.86 3.58
C GLN A 197 -4.23 -12.68 2.06
N ALA A 198 -4.69 -11.53 1.53
CA ALA A 198 -4.60 -11.24 0.10
C ALA A 198 -3.15 -11.25 -0.40
N GLN A 199 -2.21 -10.69 0.35
CA GLN A 199 -0.78 -10.73 0.02
C GLN A 199 -0.23 -12.16 0.00
N LYS A 200 -0.69 -13.02 0.92
CA LYS A 200 -0.32 -14.44 0.96
C LYS A 200 -0.84 -15.16 -0.28
N VAL A 201 -2.10 -14.93 -0.66
CA VAL A 201 -2.72 -15.50 -1.87
C VAL A 201 -1.90 -15.18 -3.11
N VAL A 202 -1.58 -13.90 -3.34
CA VAL A 202 -0.79 -13.47 -4.52
C VAL A 202 0.60 -14.10 -4.53
N LYS A 203 1.27 -14.14 -3.38
CA LYS A 203 2.61 -14.75 -3.26
C LYS A 203 2.58 -16.26 -3.55
N GLU A 204 1.59 -16.97 -3.03
CA GLU A 204 1.43 -18.41 -3.25
C GLU A 204 1.08 -18.74 -4.70
N ALA A 205 0.18 -17.96 -5.33
CA ALA A 205 -0.15 -18.10 -6.73
C ALA A 205 1.08 -17.93 -7.64
N ALA A 206 1.87 -16.89 -7.41
CA ALA A 206 3.11 -16.67 -8.15
C ALA A 206 4.12 -17.83 -7.98
N LYS A 207 4.25 -18.37 -6.75
CA LYS A 207 5.10 -19.53 -6.48
C LYS A 207 4.61 -20.77 -7.21
N LYS A 208 3.31 -21.07 -7.17
CA LYS A 208 2.69 -22.20 -7.88
C LYS A 208 2.84 -22.09 -9.40
N ALA A 209 2.74 -20.88 -9.94
CA ALA A 209 2.93 -20.59 -11.37
C ALA A 209 4.40 -20.62 -11.80
N GLY A 210 5.35 -20.91 -10.92
CA GLY A 210 6.77 -20.98 -11.24
C GLY A 210 7.39 -19.62 -11.61
N ILE A 211 6.82 -18.52 -11.16
CA ILE A 211 7.32 -17.18 -11.47
C ILE A 211 8.53 -16.86 -10.61
N ARG A 212 9.68 -16.64 -11.22
CA ARG A 212 10.95 -16.34 -10.53
C ARG A 212 11.04 -14.91 -9.98
N LYS A 213 10.25 -13.99 -10.57
CA LYS A 213 10.19 -12.58 -10.12
C LYS A 213 9.60 -12.49 -8.70
N ARG A 214 10.00 -11.46 -7.96
CA ARG A 214 9.38 -11.16 -6.66
C ARG A 214 8.00 -10.54 -6.87
N VAL A 215 6.95 -11.34 -6.79
CA VAL A 215 5.56 -10.90 -6.98
C VAL A 215 4.93 -10.49 -5.65
N PHE A 216 4.20 -9.39 -5.68
CA PHE A 216 3.40 -8.84 -4.58
C PHE A 216 2.20 -8.07 -5.16
N CYS A 217 1.18 -7.78 -4.37
CA CYS A 217 -0.05 -7.17 -4.88
C CYS A 217 0.16 -5.91 -5.72
N HIS A 218 1.15 -5.07 -5.36
CA HIS A 218 1.42 -3.87 -6.15
C HIS A 218 2.01 -4.18 -7.54
N ALA A 219 2.66 -5.34 -7.72
CA ALA A 219 3.14 -5.77 -9.03
C ALA A 219 1.99 -6.00 -10.02
N LEU A 220 0.85 -6.57 -9.56
CA LEU A 220 -0.35 -6.72 -10.40
C LEU A 220 -0.86 -5.37 -10.90
N ARG A 221 -0.93 -4.37 -10.02
CA ARG A 221 -1.33 -3.01 -10.40
C ARG A 221 -0.31 -2.32 -11.32
N SER A 222 0.99 -2.53 -11.10
CA SER A 222 2.03 -2.00 -12.00
C SER A 222 1.93 -2.65 -13.38
N SER A 223 1.68 -3.97 -13.44
CA SER A 223 1.49 -4.70 -14.69
C SER A 223 0.24 -4.22 -15.45
N PHE A 224 -0.88 -4.01 -14.75
CA PHE A 224 -2.07 -3.41 -15.34
C PHE A 224 -1.76 -2.06 -16.00
N ALA A 225 -1.11 -1.16 -15.25
CA ALA A 225 -0.79 0.17 -15.78
C ALA A 225 0.15 0.12 -16.99
N THR A 226 1.14 -0.77 -16.97
CA THR A 226 2.07 -0.96 -18.09
C THR A 226 1.35 -1.52 -19.30
N HIS A 227 0.57 -2.59 -19.15
CA HIS A 227 -0.15 -3.22 -20.26
C HIS A 227 -1.22 -2.30 -20.86
N LEU A 228 -1.90 -1.50 -20.02
CA LEU A 228 -2.86 -0.49 -20.51
C LEU A 228 -2.16 0.56 -21.38
N LEU A 229 -0.99 1.03 -20.98
CA LEU A 229 -0.20 1.99 -21.76
C LEU A 229 0.33 1.37 -23.06
N GLU A 230 0.77 0.12 -23.03
CA GLU A 230 1.19 -0.62 -24.23
C GLU A 230 0.03 -0.77 -25.23
N ASP A 231 -1.14 -1.20 -24.75
CA ASP A 231 -2.34 -1.37 -25.59
C ASP A 231 -2.81 -0.01 -26.17
N LEU A 232 -2.73 1.08 -25.40
CA LEU A 232 -3.07 2.43 -25.88
C LEU A 232 -2.04 2.98 -26.88
N SER A 233 -0.76 2.70 -26.70
CA SER A 233 0.29 3.18 -27.62
C SER A 233 0.19 2.55 -29.03
N LEU A 234 -0.39 1.36 -29.15
CA LEU A 234 -0.63 0.70 -30.44
C LEU A 234 -1.80 1.31 -31.22
N ILE A 235 -2.64 2.15 -30.56
CA ILE A 235 -3.78 2.81 -31.23
C ILE A 235 -3.33 4.11 -31.94
N HIS A 236 -2.15 4.63 -31.61
CA HIS A 236 -1.62 5.89 -32.15
C HIS A 236 -0.54 5.70 -33.24
N ILE A 237 -0.36 4.49 -33.76
CA ILE A 237 0.41 4.15 -34.97
C ILE A 237 -0.56 3.78 -36.06
#